data_a86050fbb9ea05a65f441c1d4ac68e9a
#
_entry.id   a86050fbb9ea05a65f441c1d4ac68e9a
#
_cell.length_a   1.000
_cell.length_b   1.000
_cell.length_c   1.000
_cell.angle_alpha   90.00
_cell.angle_beta   90.00
_cell.angle_gamma   90.00
#
_symmetry.space_group_name_H-M   'P 1'
#
loop_
_entity.id
_entity.type
_entity.pdbx_description
1 polymer ?
#
loop_
_entity_poly.entity_id
_entity_poly.type
_entity_poly.pdbx_seq_one_letter_code
_entity_poly.pdbx_strand_id
1 'polypeptide(L)' 'ALSFHRKIRDKRALSSSKLEKLGLSVGNIKKLLDYFESYENIQNASFDELTRLTNKNIAKKIKGEN' A
#
# COMPACT_ATOMS: atom_id res chain seq x y z
N ALA A 1 -19.84 16.60 0.60
CA ALA A 1 -18.76 16.37 -0.36
C ALA A 1 -17.40 16.55 0.29
N LEU A 2 -17.26 17.61 1.08
CA LEU A 2 -16.00 17.89 1.76
C LEU A 2 -15.65 16.79 2.78
N SER A 3 -16.65 16.32 3.51
CA SER A 3 -16.45 15.25 4.47
C SER A 3 -16.00 13.99 3.79
N PHE A 4 -16.52 13.75 2.62
CA PHE A 4 -16.20 12.58 1.84
C PHE A 4 -14.72 12.58 1.45
N HIS A 5 -14.23 13.73 1.01
CA HIS A 5 -12.84 13.87 0.65
C HIS A 5 -11.91 13.67 1.84
N ARG A 6 -12.31 14.14 2.99
CA ARG A 6 -11.53 13.98 4.20
C ARG A 6 -11.34 12.51 4.56
N LYS A 7 -12.41 11.74 4.44
CA LYS A 7 -12.34 10.31 4.75
C LYS A 7 -11.35 9.59 3.85
N ILE A 8 -11.35 9.96 2.59
CA ILE A 8 -10.41 9.35 1.65
C ILE A 8 -8.98 9.68 2.02
N ARG A 9 -8.73 10.92 2.41
CA ARG A 9 -7.40 11.34 2.82
C ARG A 9 -6.92 10.58 4.04
N ASP A 10 -7.80 10.46 5.04
CA ASP A 10 -7.46 9.77 6.27
C ASP A 10 -7.07 8.32 5.99
N LYS A 11 -7.81 7.66 5.11
CA LYS A 11 -7.49 6.30 4.74
C LYS A 11 -6.13 6.18 4.10
N ARG A 12 -5.81 7.10 3.20
CA ARG A 12 -4.51 7.07 2.52
C ARG A 12 -3.38 7.33 3.50
N ALA A 13 -3.58 8.24 4.42
CA ALA A 13 -2.57 8.55 5.43
C ALA A 13 -2.28 7.34 6.30
N LEU A 14 -3.32 6.65 6.74
CA LEU A 14 -3.15 5.45 7.55
C LEU A 14 -2.45 4.34 6.76
N SER A 15 -2.83 4.18 5.51
CA SER A 15 -2.22 3.18 4.65
C SER A 15 -0.73 3.46 4.44
N SER A 16 -0.42 4.72 4.20
CA SER A 16 0.97 5.13 4.01
C SER A 16 1.80 4.83 5.26
N SER A 17 1.25 5.15 6.44
CA SER A 17 1.93 4.92 7.70
C SER A 17 2.23 3.43 7.91
N LYS A 18 1.26 2.58 7.61
CA LYS A 18 1.44 1.14 7.75
C LYS A 18 2.50 0.60 6.81
N LEU A 19 2.52 1.11 5.58
CA LEU A 19 3.51 0.68 4.61
C LEU A 19 4.91 1.16 4.99
N GLU A 20 5.02 2.33 5.59
CA GLU A 20 6.30 2.82 6.08
C GLU A 20 6.88 1.92 7.15
N LYS A 21 6.03 1.39 8.02
CA LYS A 21 6.46 0.48 9.07
C LYS A 21 7.02 -0.82 8.51
N LEU A 22 6.60 -1.18 7.32
CA LEU A 22 7.13 -2.36 6.65
C LEU A 22 8.50 -2.12 6.05
N GLY A 23 8.96 -0.88 6.04
CA GLY A 23 10.27 -0.55 5.50
C GLY A 23 10.27 -0.25 4.01
N LEU A 24 9.11 0.14 3.48
CA LEU A 24 9.01 0.48 2.07
C LEU A 24 9.46 1.92 1.82
N SER A 25 10.02 2.14 0.64
CA SER A 25 10.41 3.50 0.26
C SER A 25 9.17 4.31 -0.13
N VAL A 26 9.32 5.64 -0.06
CA VAL A 26 8.22 6.55 -0.40
C VAL A 26 7.71 6.30 -1.81
N GLY A 27 8.62 6.07 -2.74
CA GLY A 27 8.25 5.82 -4.12
C GLY A 27 7.37 4.58 -4.28
N ASN A 28 7.73 3.51 -3.57
CA ASN A 28 6.96 2.28 -3.63
C ASN A 28 5.60 2.44 -2.96
N ILE A 29 5.58 3.14 -1.82
CA ILE A 29 4.33 3.40 -1.11
C ILE A 29 3.36 4.16 -1.99
N LYS A 30 3.85 5.19 -2.65
CA LYS A 30 3.04 6.00 -3.54
C LYS A 30 2.50 5.16 -4.70
N LYS A 31 3.36 4.34 -5.28
CA LYS A 31 2.97 3.48 -6.39
C LYS A 31 1.85 2.52 -5.98
N LEU A 32 1.99 1.90 -4.84
CA LEU A 32 0.99 0.96 -4.33
C LEU A 32 -0.33 1.65 -4.04
N LEU A 33 -0.28 2.80 -3.40
CA LEU A 33 -1.49 3.54 -3.07
C LEU A 33 -2.19 4.09 -4.30
N ASP A 34 -1.42 4.50 -5.31
CA ASP A 34 -2.01 4.97 -6.56
C ASP A 34 -2.72 3.85 -7.30
N TYR A 35 -2.19 2.65 -7.19
CA TYR A 35 -2.77 1.50 -7.88
C TYR A 35 -3.91 0.86 -7.09
N PHE A 36 -3.69 0.58 -5.82
CA PHE A 36 -4.66 -0.14 -5.00
C PHE A 36 -5.55 0.77 -4.14
N GLU A 37 -5.14 2.00 -3.92
CA GLU A 37 -5.86 3.04 -3.19
C GLU A 37 -5.88 2.88 -1.67
N SER A 38 -5.79 1.67 -1.14
CA SER A 38 -5.77 1.48 0.31
C SER A 38 -4.89 0.31 0.70
N TYR A 39 -4.47 0.30 1.96
CA TYR A 39 -3.65 -0.78 2.49
C TYR A 39 -4.38 -2.11 2.44
N GLU A 40 -5.68 -2.06 2.71
CA GLU A 40 -6.51 -3.26 2.68
C GLU A 40 -6.51 -3.90 1.29
N ASN A 41 -6.67 -3.08 0.26
CA ASN A 41 -6.62 -3.57 -1.10
C ASN A 41 -5.24 -4.11 -1.45
N ILE A 42 -4.20 -3.47 -0.94
CA ILE A 42 -2.83 -3.93 -1.17
C ILE A 42 -2.65 -5.32 -0.56
N GLN A 43 -3.15 -5.53 0.65
CA GLN A 43 -3.02 -6.81 1.32
C GLN A 43 -3.83 -7.91 0.64
N ASN A 44 -4.94 -7.54 0.03
CA ASN A 44 -5.79 -8.49 -0.68
C ASN A 44 -5.26 -8.83 -2.07
N ALA A 45 -4.31 -8.06 -2.56
CA ALA A 45 -3.71 -8.32 -3.86
C ALA A 45 -2.86 -9.60 -3.80
N SER A 46 -2.72 -10.26 -4.93
CA SER A 46 -1.90 -11.46 -4.98
C SER A 46 -0.42 -11.11 -4.91
N PHE A 47 0.37 -12.05 -4.43
CA PHE A 47 1.82 -11.88 -4.36
C PHE A 47 2.40 -11.53 -5.72
N ASP A 48 1.92 -12.23 -6.74
CA ASP A 48 2.38 -12.00 -8.11
C ASP A 48 2.11 -10.57 -8.57
N GLU A 49 0.93 -10.08 -8.27
CA GLU A 49 0.54 -8.72 -8.63
C GLU A 49 1.43 -7.69 -7.95
N LEU A 50 1.69 -7.89 -6.67
CA LEU A 50 2.56 -7.00 -5.91
C LEU A 50 3.99 -7.04 -6.45
N THR A 51 4.46 -8.22 -6.82
CA THR A 51 5.79 -8.40 -7.38
C THR A 51 5.93 -7.67 -8.70
N ARG A 52 4.91 -7.70 -9.52
CA ARG A 52 4.93 -7.01 -10.81
C ARG A 52 4.94 -5.51 -10.65
N LEU A 53 4.22 -5.01 -9.67
CA LEU A 53 4.13 -3.57 -9.45
C LEU A 53 5.40 -3.02 -8.79
N THR A 54 5.98 -3.80 -7.90
CA THR A 54 7.19 -3.41 -7.17
C THR A 54 8.30 -4.43 -7.39
N ASN A 55 8.50 -5.34 -6.42
CA ASN A 55 9.43 -6.45 -6.56
C ASN A 55 9.13 -7.50 -5.49
N LYS A 56 9.86 -8.61 -5.54
CA LYS A 56 9.65 -9.71 -4.61
C LYS A 56 9.85 -9.30 -3.15
N ASN A 57 10.86 -8.51 -2.88
CA ASN A 57 11.15 -8.09 -1.52
C ASN A 57 9.99 -7.30 -0.93
N ILE A 58 9.45 -6.37 -1.71
CA ILE A 58 8.33 -5.56 -1.29
C ILE A 58 7.08 -6.42 -1.08
N ALA A 59 6.83 -7.32 -2.01
CA ALA A 59 5.67 -8.22 -1.93
C ALA A 59 5.74 -9.08 -0.67
N LYS A 60 6.91 -9.59 -0.35
CA LYS A 60 7.10 -10.40 0.85
C LYS A 60 6.82 -9.60 2.11
N LYS A 61 7.28 -8.36 2.16
CA LYS A 61 7.04 -7.50 3.30
C LYS A 61 5.56 -7.24 3.49
N ILE A 62 4.85 -6.99 2.41
CA ILE A 62 3.42 -6.71 2.47
C ILE A 62 2.64 -7.93 2.92
N LYS A 63 2.99 -9.10 2.39
CA LYS A 63 2.30 -10.33 2.72
C LYS A 63 2.71 -10.91 4.06
N GLY A 64 3.76 -10.37 4.66
CA GLY A 64 4.25 -10.86 5.94
C GLY A 64 4.99 -12.17 5.84
N GLU A 65 5.47 -12.53 4.67
CA GLU A 65 6.23 -13.75 4.48
C GLU A 65 7.71 -13.48 4.62
N ASN A 66 8.40 -14.35 5.31
CA ASN A 66 9.84 -14.21 5.53
C ASN A 66 10.64 -15.14 4.67
#